data_e91b7cd8faac9af4a912b8750555070a
#
_entry.id   e91b7cd8faac9af4a912b8750555070a
#
_cell.length_a   1.000
_cell.length_b   1.000
_cell.length_c   1.000
_cell.angle_alpha   90.00
_cell.angle_beta   90.00
_cell.angle_gamma   90.00
#
_symmetry.space_group_name_H-M   'P 1'
#
loop_
_entity.id
_entity.type
_entity.pdbx_description
1 polymer ?
#
loop_
_entity_poly.entity_id
_entity_poly.type
_entity_poly.pdbx_seq_one_letter_code
_entity_poly.pdbx_strand_id
1 'polypeptide(L)'
;MIGVVSKHGERAIAEEFFQIFKTPWEFYVQQRTYDVVIVVSEEVPANVSANLLLIYNSRGSNSDHETGIAIRSVEKSGWIEWHGAAFPIYGEAAVLKGCGRPIIQRRGTAEPVGMELNGPAPQTARIGYNLFEEVMFLLSQGQPAANAHIPTLDMHISLLRSLIVSSGTPFVEIPPAPGGYDFMACLSHDVDFTGIREHKFDMTIWGFLYRATVGSLFDVLRQKSSISKLLQNCRAALALPFVYLGLAQDFWLEFDRYLEIEKGLHPTYFFIPFKNSAGTLKTGPAPSQRAAKYDALDCKDDIRKLIDRGCEVGLHGIDAWRDLQKAKIESDHIRELTGQATIGVRMHWLYFDETSPETLDRAGFPYDSTFGYNDALGFRAGTTQPFLPPGAERLLELPLNIQDTAMFYPSRMNLSESRALDSCKKLLGITKVFGGVVTVNWHTRSLSPERLWGDFYKALLDEMRGYRVWFGTAQEIVTWFRNRRTLSFDQVQFAQEGLRLKITGPSPDEQHPFLVRVYRGGSRSPLDSPSGARKPGYSDMLWKGEAGLY
;
A
#
# COMPACT_ATOMS: atom_id res chain seq x y z
N MET A 1 -8.40 -5.41 25.83
CA MET A 1 -9.26 -6.08 24.81
C MET A 1 -10.26 -5.08 24.25
N ILE A 2 -10.37 -4.99 22.93
CA ILE A 2 -11.34 -4.14 22.22
C ILE A 2 -12.56 -4.98 21.83
N GLY A 3 -13.78 -4.56 22.21
CA GLY A 3 -15.03 -5.13 21.73
C GLY A 3 -15.61 -4.31 20.58
N VAL A 4 -16.03 -4.94 19.49
CA VAL A 4 -16.51 -4.26 18.28
C VAL A 4 -17.96 -4.62 17.97
N VAL A 5 -18.80 -3.61 17.91
CA VAL A 5 -20.20 -3.71 17.43
C VAL A 5 -20.25 -3.15 16.02
N SER A 6 -20.58 -3.98 15.04
CA SER A 6 -20.69 -3.59 13.62
C SER A 6 -21.99 -4.13 13.02
N LYS A 7 -22.41 -3.55 11.91
CA LYS A 7 -23.49 -4.13 11.10
C LYS A 7 -23.06 -5.49 10.54
N HIS A 8 -24.00 -6.38 10.27
CA HIS A 8 -23.69 -7.73 9.78
C HIS A 8 -22.87 -7.69 8.47
N GLY A 9 -23.21 -6.81 7.55
CA GLY A 9 -22.48 -6.66 6.27
C GLY A 9 -21.08 -6.03 6.38
N GLU A 10 -20.71 -5.49 7.56
CA GLU A 10 -19.40 -4.85 7.79
C GLU A 10 -18.40 -5.77 8.51
N ARG A 11 -18.80 -7.00 8.90
CA ARG A 11 -17.95 -7.88 9.72
C ARG A 11 -16.61 -8.22 9.05
N ALA A 12 -16.64 -8.60 7.78
CA ALA A 12 -15.40 -8.93 7.04
C ALA A 12 -14.44 -7.75 6.96
N ILE A 13 -14.96 -6.53 6.75
CA ILE A 13 -14.10 -5.34 6.68
C ILE A 13 -13.60 -4.92 8.06
N ALA A 14 -14.38 -5.16 9.13
CA ALA A 14 -13.91 -4.98 10.50
C ALA A 14 -12.77 -5.95 10.83
N GLU A 15 -12.88 -7.22 10.43
CA GLU A 15 -11.82 -8.20 10.56
C GLU A 15 -10.55 -7.75 9.85
N GLU A 16 -10.67 -7.26 8.60
CA GLU A 16 -9.53 -6.76 7.85
C GLU A 16 -8.91 -5.52 8.47
N PHE A 17 -9.70 -4.56 8.92
CA PHE A 17 -9.22 -3.39 9.63
C PHE A 17 -8.35 -3.77 10.84
N PHE A 18 -8.79 -4.73 11.65
CA PHE A 18 -8.02 -5.20 12.79
C PHE A 18 -6.85 -6.13 12.44
N GLN A 19 -6.80 -6.70 11.24
CA GLN A 19 -5.58 -7.32 10.73
C GLN A 19 -4.52 -6.29 10.34
N ILE A 20 -4.94 -5.14 9.80
CA ILE A 20 -4.04 -4.01 9.51
C ILE A 20 -3.58 -3.34 10.82
N PHE A 21 -4.48 -3.02 11.74
CA PHE A 21 -4.15 -2.43 13.04
C PHE A 21 -3.45 -3.41 13.98
N LYS A 22 -3.72 -4.67 13.89
CA LYS A 22 -3.14 -5.80 14.64
C LYS A 22 -3.01 -5.55 16.14
N THR A 23 -4.13 -5.43 16.81
CA THR A 23 -4.31 -5.26 18.26
C THR A 23 -5.30 -6.30 18.81
N PRO A 24 -5.30 -6.62 20.12
CA PRO A 24 -6.28 -7.56 20.69
C PRO A 24 -7.72 -7.04 20.58
N TRP A 25 -8.56 -7.76 19.86
CA TRP A 25 -9.96 -7.41 19.66
C TRP A 25 -10.84 -8.65 19.45
N GLU A 26 -12.16 -8.47 19.59
CA GLU A 26 -13.19 -9.44 19.22
C GLU A 26 -14.50 -8.72 18.90
N PHE A 27 -15.48 -9.42 18.28
CA PHE A 27 -16.83 -8.89 18.22
C PHE A 27 -17.44 -8.83 19.62
N TYR A 28 -18.14 -7.73 19.91
CA TYR A 28 -18.71 -7.47 21.22
C TYR A 28 -19.65 -8.60 21.69
N VAL A 29 -19.42 -9.05 22.91
CA VAL A 29 -20.27 -10.02 23.60
C VAL A 29 -20.92 -9.32 24.79
N GLN A 30 -22.26 -9.34 24.86
CA GLN A 30 -23.00 -8.73 25.95
C GLN A 30 -22.57 -9.32 27.31
N GLN A 31 -22.56 -8.51 28.36
CA GLN A 31 -22.15 -8.85 29.74
C GLN A 31 -20.64 -9.12 29.92
N ARG A 32 -19.83 -9.03 28.87
CA ARG A 32 -18.37 -9.07 29.00
C ARG A 32 -17.82 -7.66 29.22
N THR A 33 -16.77 -7.55 30.05
CA THR A 33 -16.06 -6.27 30.29
C THR A 33 -14.94 -6.10 29.29
N TYR A 34 -14.82 -4.92 28.74
CA TYR A 34 -13.79 -4.55 27.76
C TYR A 34 -13.01 -3.33 28.24
N ASP A 35 -11.78 -3.16 27.75
CA ASP A 35 -11.05 -1.91 27.93
C ASP A 35 -11.64 -0.81 27.02
N VAL A 36 -11.99 -1.18 25.79
CA VAL A 36 -12.57 -0.28 24.78
C VAL A 36 -13.73 -0.99 24.08
N VAL A 37 -14.83 -0.28 23.87
CA VAL A 37 -15.89 -0.74 22.97
C VAL A 37 -16.03 0.26 21.83
N ILE A 38 -15.98 -0.25 20.59
CA ILE A 38 -16.19 0.50 19.35
C ILE A 38 -17.52 0.10 18.77
N VAL A 39 -18.43 1.05 18.62
CA VAL A 39 -19.76 0.84 18.03
C VAL A 39 -19.81 1.54 16.68
N VAL A 40 -19.96 0.74 15.61
CA VAL A 40 -20.11 1.22 14.23
C VAL A 40 -21.52 0.85 13.75
N SER A 41 -22.51 1.29 14.49
CA SER A 41 -23.94 1.07 14.20
C SER A 41 -24.78 2.17 14.81
N GLU A 42 -26.05 2.24 14.46
CA GLU A 42 -27.01 3.18 15.03
C GLU A 42 -27.48 2.76 16.45
N GLU A 43 -27.33 1.46 16.77
CA GLU A 43 -27.70 0.87 18.03
C GLU A 43 -26.47 0.64 18.91
N VAL A 44 -26.35 1.42 19.98
CA VAL A 44 -25.38 1.19 21.06
C VAL A 44 -25.99 0.18 22.02
N PRO A 45 -25.30 -0.92 22.36
CA PRO A 45 -25.79 -1.89 23.34
C PRO A 45 -26.10 -1.25 24.70
N ALA A 46 -27.14 -1.70 25.36
CA ALA A 46 -27.44 -1.26 26.72
C ALA A 46 -26.37 -1.79 27.70
N ASN A 47 -26.07 -1.01 28.74
CA ASN A 47 -25.17 -1.40 29.84
C ASN A 47 -23.75 -1.84 29.36
N VAL A 48 -23.14 -1.10 28.45
CA VAL A 48 -21.77 -1.36 28.01
C VAL A 48 -20.80 -1.23 29.19
N SER A 49 -20.08 -2.31 29.52
CA SER A 49 -19.04 -2.33 30.52
C SER A 49 -17.67 -2.13 29.86
N ALA A 50 -17.17 -0.90 29.84
CA ALA A 50 -15.88 -0.53 29.25
C ALA A 50 -15.25 0.68 29.96
N ASN A 51 -13.95 0.90 29.76
CA ASN A 51 -13.29 2.13 30.17
C ASN A 51 -13.56 3.26 29.15
N LEU A 52 -13.52 2.91 27.85
CA LEU A 52 -13.74 3.83 26.74
C LEU A 52 -14.81 3.29 25.78
N LEU A 53 -15.80 4.12 25.44
CA LEU A 53 -16.82 3.85 24.43
C LEU A 53 -16.64 4.82 23.26
N LEU A 54 -16.40 4.28 22.06
CA LEU A 54 -16.27 5.04 20.81
C LEU A 54 -17.45 4.74 19.90
N ILE A 55 -18.22 5.75 19.53
CA ILE A 55 -19.41 5.61 18.68
C ILE A 55 -19.12 6.27 17.34
N TYR A 56 -18.98 5.46 16.28
CA TYR A 56 -18.71 5.88 14.90
C TYR A 56 -19.97 5.76 14.06
N ASN A 57 -20.61 6.88 13.73
CA ASN A 57 -21.79 6.88 12.88
C ASN A 57 -22.05 8.28 12.31
N SER A 58 -22.41 8.38 11.02
CA SER A 58 -22.85 9.62 10.36
C SER A 58 -24.33 9.95 10.62
N ARG A 59 -25.08 8.97 11.11
CA ARG A 59 -26.52 9.10 11.42
C ARG A 59 -26.74 9.16 12.92
N GLY A 60 -27.97 9.41 13.34
CA GLY A 60 -28.35 9.42 14.75
C GLY A 60 -28.14 8.05 15.40
N SER A 61 -27.69 8.06 16.66
CA SER A 61 -27.59 6.88 17.50
C SER A 61 -28.67 6.91 18.58
N ASN A 62 -29.12 5.73 19.04
CA ASN A 62 -30.06 5.63 20.16
C ASN A 62 -29.55 6.31 21.44
N SER A 63 -28.23 6.43 21.62
CA SER A 63 -27.60 7.12 22.76
C SER A 63 -27.48 8.64 22.60
N ASP A 64 -27.69 9.20 21.41
CA ASP A 64 -27.46 10.63 21.15
C ASP A 64 -28.40 11.52 21.99
N HIS A 65 -29.64 11.10 22.21
CA HIS A 65 -30.60 11.84 23.03
C HIS A 65 -30.17 11.89 24.51
N GLU A 66 -29.71 10.76 25.05
CA GLU A 66 -29.29 10.64 26.46
C GLU A 66 -27.99 11.44 26.70
N THR A 67 -27.12 11.50 25.71
CA THR A 67 -25.84 12.23 25.78
C THR A 67 -25.93 13.70 25.38
N GLY A 68 -27.11 14.15 24.98
CA GLY A 68 -27.34 15.54 24.55
C GLY A 68 -26.62 15.92 23.24
N ILE A 69 -26.37 14.93 22.40
CA ILE A 69 -25.81 15.13 21.05
C ILE A 69 -26.93 15.25 20.04
N ALA A 70 -26.77 16.17 19.09
CA ALA A 70 -27.61 16.32 17.92
C ALA A 70 -26.76 16.43 16.65
N ILE A 71 -27.24 15.90 15.55
CA ILE A 71 -26.65 16.10 14.23
C ILE A 71 -27.17 17.42 13.67
N ARG A 72 -26.27 18.33 13.33
CA ARG A 72 -26.58 19.62 12.71
C ARG A 72 -26.73 19.51 11.19
N SER A 73 -25.81 18.79 10.56
CA SER A 73 -25.79 18.53 9.12
C SER A 73 -25.00 17.27 8.82
N VAL A 74 -25.28 16.66 7.67
CA VAL A 74 -24.50 15.53 7.12
C VAL A 74 -24.02 15.94 5.73
N GLU A 75 -22.76 15.72 5.45
CA GLU A 75 -22.15 16.02 4.15
C GLU A 75 -21.52 14.74 3.57
N LYS A 76 -21.63 14.60 2.26
CA LYS A 76 -20.89 13.57 1.53
C LYS A 76 -19.51 14.08 1.18
N SER A 77 -18.48 13.28 1.43
CA SER A 77 -17.09 13.55 1.08
C SER A 77 -16.57 14.87 1.65
N GLY A 78 -16.04 14.84 2.82
CA GLY A 78 -15.50 16.01 3.52
C GLY A 78 -14.03 15.85 3.90
N TRP A 79 -13.49 16.86 4.57
CA TRP A 79 -12.17 16.81 5.19
C TRP A 79 -12.31 17.05 6.68
N ILE A 80 -11.64 16.23 7.45
CA ILE A 80 -11.53 16.43 8.89
C ILE A 80 -10.12 16.87 9.26
N GLU A 81 -10.02 17.52 10.42
CA GLU A 81 -8.76 17.92 11.02
C GLU A 81 -8.70 17.40 12.46
N TRP A 82 -7.58 16.78 12.79
CA TRP A 82 -7.30 16.24 14.08
C TRP A 82 -5.82 16.50 14.43
N HIS A 83 -5.56 17.18 15.55
CA HIS A 83 -4.21 17.56 16.02
C HIS A 83 -3.34 18.23 14.94
N GLY A 84 -3.94 19.04 14.06
CA GLY A 84 -3.26 19.72 12.96
C GLY A 84 -3.00 18.85 11.73
N ALA A 85 -3.35 17.56 11.77
CA ALA A 85 -3.34 16.68 10.62
C ALA A 85 -4.72 16.66 9.95
N ALA A 86 -4.77 16.88 8.64
CA ALA A 86 -6.01 16.87 7.87
C ALA A 86 -6.03 15.69 6.90
N PHE A 87 -7.17 14.98 6.83
CA PHE A 87 -7.38 13.89 5.90
C PHE A 87 -8.84 13.78 5.45
N PRO A 88 -9.10 13.19 4.27
CA PRO A 88 -10.43 13.10 3.70
C PRO A 88 -11.29 12.03 4.36
N ILE A 89 -12.60 12.26 4.37
CA ILE A 89 -13.67 11.28 4.59
C ILE A 89 -14.37 11.11 3.25
N TYR A 90 -14.52 9.90 2.78
CA TYR A 90 -15.10 9.57 1.47
C TYR A 90 -16.60 9.26 1.53
N GLY A 91 -17.08 8.77 2.67
CA GLY A 91 -18.48 8.56 2.96
C GLY A 91 -19.19 9.80 3.51
N GLU A 92 -20.18 9.59 4.36
CA GLU A 92 -20.93 10.63 5.03
C GLU A 92 -20.22 11.08 6.31
N ALA A 93 -20.11 12.40 6.52
CA ALA A 93 -19.62 13.00 7.76
C ALA A 93 -20.67 13.94 8.36
N ALA A 94 -21.03 13.68 9.63
CA ALA A 94 -21.97 14.49 10.40
C ALA A 94 -21.23 15.57 11.19
N VAL A 95 -21.74 16.79 11.12
CA VAL A 95 -21.38 17.88 12.04
C VAL A 95 -22.25 17.72 13.30
N LEU A 96 -21.61 17.60 14.44
CA LEU A 96 -22.23 17.36 15.73
C LEU A 96 -22.49 18.69 16.48
N LYS A 97 -23.56 18.70 17.29
CA LYS A 97 -23.88 19.77 18.23
C LYS A 97 -24.23 19.16 19.58
N GLY A 98 -23.71 19.71 20.67
CA GLY A 98 -24.01 19.22 22.01
C GLY A 98 -23.02 19.73 23.06
N CYS A 99 -23.14 19.18 24.27
CA CYS A 99 -22.33 19.54 25.43
C CYS A 99 -21.13 18.59 25.57
N GLY A 100 -20.15 18.69 24.66
CA GLY A 100 -18.93 17.89 24.70
C GLY A 100 -17.70 18.70 24.28
N ARG A 101 -16.52 18.14 24.47
CA ARG A 101 -15.26 18.74 24.02
C ARG A 101 -14.97 18.31 22.56
N PRO A 102 -14.87 19.22 21.60
CA PRO A 102 -14.47 18.87 20.23
C PRO A 102 -13.08 18.21 20.22
N ILE A 103 -12.96 17.07 19.56
CA ILE A 103 -11.71 16.30 19.36
C ILE A 103 -11.34 16.16 17.89
N ILE A 104 -12.32 16.22 17.00
CA ILE A 104 -12.16 16.22 15.55
C ILE A 104 -13.02 17.35 15.00
N GLN A 105 -12.47 18.14 14.09
CA GLN A 105 -13.18 19.25 13.49
C GLN A 105 -13.24 19.09 11.97
N ARG A 106 -14.20 19.71 11.33
CA ARG A 106 -14.22 19.89 9.89
C ARG A 106 -13.07 20.83 9.50
N ARG A 107 -12.28 20.44 8.52
CA ARG A 107 -11.11 21.22 8.08
C ARG A 107 -11.46 22.67 7.78
N GLY A 108 -10.67 23.59 8.34
CA GLY A 108 -10.82 25.02 8.14
C GLY A 108 -12.03 25.66 8.85
N THR A 109 -12.70 24.91 9.75
CA THR A 109 -13.82 25.41 10.56
C THR A 109 -13.65 24.98 12.02
N ALA A 110 -14.49 25.54 12.92
CA ALA A 110 -14.60 25.06 14.31
C ALA A 110 -15.75 24.04 14.48
N GLU A 111 -16.35 23.55 13.38
CA GLU A 111 -17.50 22.64 13.44
C GLU A 111 -17.03 21.24 13.86
N PRO A 112 -17.55 20.69 14.98
CA PRO A 112 -17.12 19.39 15.46
C PRO A 112 -17.70 18.25 14.62
N VAL A 113 -16.84 17.36 14.16
CA VAL A 113 -17.16 16.05 13.56
C VAL A 113 -16.93 14.93 14.58
N GLY A 114 -16.15 15.19 15.64
CA GLY A 114 -15.98 14.28 16.77
C GLY A 114 -15.96 15.05 18.08
N MET A 115 -16.64 14.51 19.08
CA MET A 115 -16.75 15.09 20.41
C MET A 115 -16.50 14.05 21.51
N GLU A 116 -15.72 14.44 22.51
CA GLU A 116 -15.65 13.72 23.79
C GLU A 116 -16.78 14.20 24.67
N LEU A 117 -17.55 13.27 25.23
CA LEU A 117 -18.75 13.58 26.00
C LEU A 117 -18.43 13.66 27.50
N ASN A 118 -18.99 14.65 28.16
CA ASN A 118 -18.92 14.79 29.61
C ASN A 118 -19.95 13.85 30.25
N GLY A 119 -19.53 12.94 31.11
CA GLY A 119 -20.45 12.01 31.78
C GLY A 119 -19.74 11.08 32.75
N PRO A 120 -20.51 10.23 33.46
CA PRO A 120 -19.93 9.14 34.25
C PRO A 120 -19.26 8.11 33.33
N ALA A 121 -18.49 7.20 33.90
CA ALA A 121 -17.90 6.08 33.15
C ALA A 121 -18.99 5.27 32.40
N PRO A 122 -18.68 4.78 31.16
CA PRO A 122 -17.41 4.87 30.45
C PRO A 122 -17.13 6.26 29.86
N GLN A 123 -15.85 6.64 29.75
CA GLN A 123 -15.47 7.78 28.93
C GLN A 123 -15.98 7.56 27.50
N THR A 124 -16.72 8.50 26.94
CA THR A 124 -17.40 8.30 25.67
C THR A 124 -16.97 9.33 24.65
N ALA A 125 -16.68 8.91 23.41
CA ALA A 125 -16.49 9.81 22.28
C ALA A 125 -17.45 9.46 21.15
N ARG A 126 -18.12 10.48 20.60
CA ARG A 126 -19.02 10.38 19.44
C ARG A 126 -18.33 10.92 18.21
N ILE A 127 -18.19 10.10 17.18
CA ILE A 127 -17.49 10.42 15.93
C ILE A 127 -18.51 10.35 14.79
N GLY A 128 -18.59 11.41 13.98
CA GLY A 128 -19.66 11.69 13.01
C GLY A 128 -19.49 10.98 11.66
N TYR A 129 -18.76 9.89 11.55
CA TYR A 129 -18.69 9.09 10.32
C TYR A 129 -18.60 7.59 10.62
N ASN A 130 -18.86 6.75 9.62
CA ASN A 130 -18.74 5.29 9.76
C ASN A 130 -17.33 4.85 9.38
N LEU A 131 -16.58 4.32 10.34
CA LEU A 131 -15.20 3.87 10.14
C LEU A 131 -15.10 2.74 9.10
N PHE A 132 -16.01 1.76 9.14
CA PHE A 132 -15.90 0.60 8.24
C PHE A 132 -16.39 0.88 6.82
N GLU A 133 -17.25 1.88 6.61
CA GLU A 133 -17.58 2.40 5.29
C GLU A 133 -16.34 3.08 4.65
N GLU A 134 -15.57 3.85 5.42
CA GLU A 134 -14.31 4.44 4.96
C GLU A 134 -13.29 3.36 4.59
N VAL A 135 -13.11 2.36 5.44
CA VAL A 135 -12.17 1.25 5.19
C VAL A 135 -12.59 0.46 3.95
N MET A 136 -13.88 0.15 3.79
CA MET A 136 -14.41 -0.55 2.62
C MET A 136 -14.11 0.24 1.33
N PHE A 137 -14.37 1.54 1.33
CA PHE A 137 -14.08 2.40 0.18
C PHE A 137 -12.58 2.37 -0.18
N LEU A 138 -11.71 2.55 0.81
CA LEU A 138 -10.27 2.61 0.61
C LEU A 138 -9.69 1.29 0.09
N LEU A 139 -10.16 0.15 0.59
CA LEU A 139 -9.64 -1.17 0.22
C LEU A 139 -10.31 -1.75 -1.06
N SER A 140 -11.39 -1.16 -1.56
CA SER A 140 -12.06 -1.59 -2.79
C SER A 140 -11.88 -0.64 -3.97
N GLN A 141 -12.35 0.59 -3.85
CA GLN A 141 -12.27 1.60 -4.90
C GLN A 141 -10.95 2.38 -4.87
N GLY A 142 -10.45 2.60 -3.66
CA GLY A 142 -9.28 3.42 -3.41
C GLY A 142 -9.56 4.91 -3.49
N GLN A 143 -8.68 5.69 -2.91
CA GLN A 143 -8.78 7.15 -2.91
C GLN A 143 -8.37 7.75 -4.27
N PRO A 144 -8.91 8.93 -4.64
CA PRO A 144 -8.54 9.61 -5.88
C PRO A 144 -7.08 10.05 -5.87
N ALA A 145 -6.46 10.16 -7.05
CA ALA A 145 -5.06 10.55 -7.25
C ALA A 145 -4.69 11.89 -6.57
N ALA A 146 -5.63 12.83 -6.45
CA ALA A 146 -5.42 14.09 -5.73
C ALA A 146 -5.05 13.90 -4.26
N ASN A 147 -5.49 12.80 -3.64
CA ASN A 147 -5.24 12.46 -2.24
C ASN A 147 -4.14 11.37 -2.09
N ALA A 148 -3.51 10.95 -3.17
CA ALA A 148 -2.54 9.85 -3.18
C ALA A 148 -1.43 9.98 -2.12
N HIS A 149 -1.04 11.21 -1.77
CA HIS A 149 0.01 11.51 -0.81
C HIS A 149 -0.40 11.30 0.67
N ILE A 150 -1.67 10.98 0.94
CA ILE A 150 -2.22 10.83 2.29
C ILE A 150 -2.44 9.33 2.59
N PRO A 151 -1.84 8.77 3.64
CA PRO A 151 -2.14 7.41 4.08
C PRO A 151 -3.42 7.39 4.93
N THR A 152 -4.58 7.63 4.29
CA THR A 152 -5.86 7.91 4.96
C THR A 152 -6.28 6.81 5.93
N LEU A 153 -6.10 5.53 5.58
CA LEU A 153 -6.43 4.41 6.45
C LEU A 153 -5.49 4.36 7.68
N ASP A 154 -4.19 4.58 7.46
CA ASP A 154 -3.23 4.62 8.57
C ASP A 154 -3.49 5.83 9.47
N MET A 155 -4.04 6.93 8.94
CA MET A 155 -4.51 8.08 9.73
C MET A 155 -5.73 7.72 10.60
N HIS A 156 -6.69 6.94 10.08
CA HIS A 156 -7.81 6.42 10.89
C HIS A 156 -7.33 5.53 12.03
N ILE A 157 -6.36 4.64 11.77
CA ILE A 157 -5.73 3.80 12.79
C ILE A 157 -5.03 4.68 13.84
N SER A 158 -4.31 5.71 13.42
CA SER A 158 -3.62 6.62 14.34
C SER A 158 -4.58 7.44 15.20
N LEU A 159 -5.69 7.90 14.62
CA LEU A 159 -6.76 8.56 15.37
C LEU A 159 -7.34 7.62 16.44
N LEU A 160 -7.72 6.39 16.06
CA LEU A 160 -8.24 5.40 16.99
C LEU A 160 -7.23 5.09 18.11
N ARG A 161 -5.95 4.87 17.75
CA ARG A 161 -4.86 4.64 18.71
C ARG A 161 -4.74 5.80 19.70
N SER A 162 -4.79 7.03 19.21
CA SER A 162 -4.68 8.22 20.07
C SER A 162 -5.87 8.35 21.02
N LEU A 163 -7.09 8.07 20.59
CA LEU A 163 -8.26 8.08 21.46
C LEU A 163 -8.12 7.05 22.58
N ILE A 164 -7.66 5.83 22.28
CA ILE A 164 -7.41 4.78 23.28
C ILE A 164 -6.34 5.22 24.29
N VAL A 165 -5.19 5.70 23.80
CA VAL A 165 -4.08 6.14 24.67
C VAL A 165 -4.47 7.34 25.54
N SER A 166 -5.21 8.30 24.97
CA SER A 166 -5.66 9.51 25.68
C SER A 166 -6.67 9.21 26.81
N SER A 167 -7.42 8.12 26.70
CA SER A 167 -8.34 7.67 27.76
C SER A 167 -7.61 7.07 28.97
N GLY A 168 -6.29 6.93 28.89
CA GLY A 168 -5.52 6.25 29.92
C GLY A 168 -5.50 4.73 29.81
N THR A 169 -6.16 4.17 28.80
CA THR A 169 -6.23 2.72 28.56
C THR A 169 -4.94 2.21 27.94
N PRO A 170 -4.19 1.31 28.62
CA PRO A 170 -3.02 0.69 28.04
C PRO A 170 -3.43 -0.36 27.00
N PHE A 171 -2.64 -0.51 25.94
CA PHE A 171 -2.88 -1.55 24.94
C PHE A 171 -1.60 -1.98 24.23
N VAL A 172 -1.68 -3.04 23.43
CA VAL A 172 -0.58 -3.58 22.65
C VAL A 172 -0.97 -3.67 21.18
N GLU A 173 0.01 -3.58 20.29
CA GLU A 173 -0.15 -3.86 18.85
C GLU A 173 1.09 -4.56 18.31
N ILE A 174 0.96 -5.21 17.16
CA ILE A 174 2.08 -5.71 16.37
C ILE A 174 2.28 -4.74 15.21
N PRO A 175 3.34 -3.92 15.21
CA PRO A 175 3.57 -2.93 14.16
C PRO A 175 3.83 -3.60 12.80
N PRO A 176 3.58 -2.88 11.68
CA PRO A 176 3.72 -3.44 10.33
C PRO A 176 5.14 -3.34 9.77
N ALA A 177 6.15 -3.42 10.61
CA ALA A 177 7.56 -3.49 10.22
C ALA A 177 8.30 -4.47 11.12
N PRO A 178 9.26 -5.25 10.58
CA PRO A 178 10.07 -6.14 11.40
C PRO A 178 10.96 -5.39 12.37
N GLY A 179 11.36 -6.07 13.46
CA GLY A 179 12.29 -5.51 14.42
C GLY A 179 13.63 -5.13 13.79
N GLY A 180 14.08 -3.91 14.07
CA GLY A 180 15.32 -3.38 13.49
C GLY A 180 15.13 -2.57 12.20
N TYR A 181 13.96 -2.61 11.58
CA TYR A 181 13.66 -1.90 10.33
C TYR A 181 12.65 -0.78 10.52
N ASP A 182 12.78 0.29 9.73
CA ASP A 182 11.81 1.37 9.69
C ASP A 182 10.61 0.99 8.80
N PHE A 183 10.87 0.28 7.69
CA PHE A 183 9.88 -0.24 6.75
C PHE A 183 10.50 -1.28 5.81
N MET A 184 9.70 -1.87 4.94
CA MET A 184 10.12 -2.79 3.89
C MET A 184 10.08 -2.12 2.51
N ALA A 185 10.90 -2.58 1.57
CA ALA A 185 10.89 -2.13 0.19
C ALA A 185 10.83 -3.31 -0.77
N CYS A 186 9.86 -3.29 -1.68
CA CYS A 186 9.74 -4.19 -2.81
C CYS A 186 10.18 -3.46 -4.08
N LEU A 187 11.32 -3.83 -4.63
CA LEU A 187 11.73 -3.38 -5.96
C LEU A 187 11.09 -4.30 -6.99
N SER A 188 10.45 -3.74 -7.99
CA SER A 188 9.80 -4.55 -9.03
C SER A 188 9.92 -3.94 -10.41
N HIS A 189 9.87 -4.82 -11.42
CA HIS A 189 10.06 -4.47 -12.83
C HIS A 189 8.97 -5.09 -13.68
N ASP A 190 8.18 -4.25 -14.35
CA ASP A 190 7.29 -4.71 -15.39
C ASP A 190 8.06 -4.83 -16.71
N VAL A 191 8.07 -6.03 -17.28
CA VAL A 191 8.76 -6.34 -18.52
C VAL A 191 7.78 -6.17 -19.69
N ASP A 192 7.56 -4.92 -20.10
CA ASP A 192 6.67 -4.62 -21.24
C ASP A 192 7.35 -4.85 -22.58
N PHE A 193 8.69 -4.74 -22.60
CA PHE A 193 9.52 -4.79 -23.80
C PHE A 193 10.79 -5.58 -23.53
N THR A 194 11.17 -6.44 -24.47
CA THR A 194 12.38 -7.26 -24.40
C THR A 194 13.42 -6.87 -25.42
N GLY A 195 13.09 -6.02 -26.39
CA GLY A 195 14.04 -5.51 -27.37
C GLY A 195 13.40 -4.57 -28.37
N ILE A 196 14.22 -3.64 -28.91
CA ILE A 196 13.78 -2.73 -29.97
C ILE A 196 13.67 -3.47 -31.32
N ARG A 197 14.39 -4.59 -31.48
CA ARG A 197 14.34 -5.43 -32.69
C ARG A 197 12.96 -6.00 -33.00
N GLU A 198 12.12 -6.17 -31.96
CA GLU A 198 10.74 -6.66 -32.10
C GLU A 198 9.82 -5.62 -32.72
N HIS A 199 10.25 -4.36 -32.80
CA HIS A 199 9.49 -3.22 -33.28
C HIS A 199 10.01 -2.73 -34.64
N LYS A 200 9.52 -3.34 -35.74
CA LYS A 200 9.91 -2.96 -37.11
C LYS A 200 8.82 -2.09 -37.74
N PHE A 201 9.15 -0.80 -38.00
CA PHE A 201 8.27 0.15 -38.68
C PHE A 201 6.89 0.37 -38.04
N ASP A 202 6.76 0.13 -36.72
CA ASP A 202 5.56 0.40 -35.94
C ASP A 202 5.61 1.75 -35.22
N MET A 203 4.51 2.13 -34.55
CA MET A 203 4.43 3.39 -33.80
C MET A 203 5.43 3.48 -32.65
N THR A 204 5.92 2.35 -32.15
CA THR A 204 6.88 2.30 -31.06
C THR A 204 8.25 2.78 -31.51
N ILE A 205 8.73 2.33 -32.71
CA ILE A 205 10.01 2.79 -33.25
C ILE A 205 9.97 4.26 -33.68
N TRP A 206 8.87 4.71 -34.30
CA TRP A 206 8.70 6.11 -34.63
C TRP A 206 8.64 7.00 -33.39
N GLY A 207 7.96 6.55 -32.35
CA GLY A 207 7.93 7.21 -31.04
C GLY A 207 9.31 7.27 -30.38
N PHE A 208 10.10 6.19 -30.48
CA PHE A 208 11.49 6.19 -30.02
C PHE A 208 12.33 7.22 -30.77
N LEU A 209 12.32 7.20 -32.10
CA LEU A 209 13.09 8.14 -32.91
C LEU A 209 12.74 9.59 -32.60
N TYR A 210 11.45 9.90 -32.50
CA TYR A 210 10.98 11.24 -32.12
C TYR A 210 11.52 11.66 -30.74
N ARG A 211 11.39 10.82 -29.72
CA ARG A 211 11.85 11.13 -28.36
C ARG A 211 13.35 11.21 -28.25
N ALA A 212 14.08 10.28 -28.91
CA ALA A 212 15.55 10.25 -28.90
C ALA A 212 16.21 11.43 -29.64
N THR A 213 15.51 12.04 -30.59
CA THR A 213 16.07 13.15 -31.40
C THR A 213 15.35 14.48 -31.08
N VAL A 214 14.20 14.72 -31.67
CA VAL A 214 13.44 15.97 -31.56
C VAL A 214 13.01 16.24 -30.13
N GLY A 215 12.46 15.23 -29.44
CA GLY A 215 12.04 15.34 -28.03
C GLY A 215 13.22 15.70 -27.12
N SER A 216 14.33 14.97 -27.22
CA SER A 216 15.55 15.24 -26.44
C SER A 216 16.13 16.64 -26.69
N LEU A 217 16.08 17.14 -27.94
CA LEU A 217 16.50 18.50 -28.25
C LEU A 217 15.63 19.53 -27.54
N PHE A 218 14.31 19.36 -27.57
CA PHE A 218 13.38 20.25 -26.86
C PHE A 218 13.57 20.18 -25.35
N ASP A 219 13.87 19.01 -24.78
CA ASP A 219 14.13 18.87 -23.35
C ASP A 219 15.41 19.60 -22.92
N VAL A 220 16.45 19.58 -23.76
CA VAL A 220 17.67 20.39 -23.51
C VAL A 220 17.36 21.88 -23.61
N LEU A 221 16.63 22.33 -24.64
CA LEU A 221 16.25 23.74 -24.80
C LEU A 221 15.38 24.24 -23.64
N ARG A 222 14.57 23.38 -23.06
CA ARG A 222 13.74 23.67 -21.87
C ARG A 222 14.46 23.44 -20.54
N GLN A 223 15.76 23.14 -20.57
CA GLN A 223 16.59 22.85 -19.38
C GLN A 223 16.07 21.66 -18.55
N LYS A 224 15.34 20.74 -19.16
CA LYS A 224 14.86 19.51 -18.52
C LYS A 224 15.86 18.35 -18.62
N SER A 225 16.80 18.42 -19.58
CA SER A 225 17.79 17.37 -19.83
C SER A 225 19.14 17.97 -20.18
N SER A 226 20.22 17.18 -20.07
CA SER A 226 21.58 17.59 -20.40
C SER A 226 21.91 17.33 -21.88
N ILE A 227 22.88 18.09 -22.41
CA ILE A 227 23.44 17.86 -23.75
C ILE A 227 24.05 16.44 -23.85
N SER A 228 24.60 15.91 -22.76
CA SER A 228 25.15 14.55 -22.71
C SER A 228 24.07 13.50 -22.97
N LYS A 229 22.89 13.64 -22.34
CA LYS A 229 21.75 12.76 -22.59
C LYS A 229 21.23 12.85 -24.03
N LEU A 230 21.19 14.06 -24.61
CA LEU A 230 20.84 14.25 -26.03
C LEU A 230 21.83 13.52 -26.95
N LEU A 231 23.16 13.66 -26.72
CA LEU A 231 24.18 12.98 -27.53
C LEU A 231 24.04 11.45 -27.40
N GLN A 232 23.75 10.94 -26.22
CA GLN A 232 23.54 9.50 -25.97
C GLN A 232 22.30 9.00 -26.76
N ASN A 233 21.21 9.74 -26.73
CA ASN A 233 19.99 9.41 -27.47
C ASN A 233 20.21 9.47 -29.00
N CYS A 234 20.91 10.48 -29.50
CA CYS A 234 21.27 10.55 -30.92
C CYS A 234 22.15 9.39 -31.34
N ARG A 235 23.16 9.00 -30.54
CA ARG A 235 23.99 7.81 -30.81
C ARG A 235 23.16 6.53 -30.89
N ALA A 236 22.19 6.36 -29.98
CA ALA A 236 21.28 5.21 -30.02
C ALA A 236 20.42 5.20 -31.29
N ALA A 237 19.88 6.35 -31.71
CA ALA A 237 19.14 6.47 -32.96
C ALA A 237 19.99 6.12 -34.20
N LEU A 238 21.24 6.55 -34.23
CA LEU A 238 22.19 6.21 -35.29
C LEU A 238 22.65 4.75 -35.26
N ALA A 239 22.65 4.11 -34.09
CA ALA A 239 22.98 2.69 -33.93
C ALA A 239 21.88 1.72 -34.38
N LEU A 240 20.64 2.19 -34.56
CA LEU A 240 19.50 1.34 -34.91
C LEU A 240 19.74 0.38 -36.10
N PRO A 241 20.29 0.80 -37.25
CA PRO A 241 20.55 -0.13 -38.35
C PRO A 241 21.45 -1.30 -37.94
N PHE A 242 22.47 -1.03 -37.10
CA PHE A 242 23.40 -2.05 -36.61
C PHE A 242 22.70 -2.99 -35.59
N VAL A 243 21.83 -2.44 -34.75
CA VAL A 243 21.01 -3.24 -33.81
C VAL A 243 20.08 -4.17 -34.59
N TYR A 244 19.39 -3.68 -35.62
CA TYR A 244 18.50 -4.51 -36.45
C TYR A 244 19.24 -5.58 -37.27
N LEU A 245 20.49 -5.31 -37.68
CA LEU A 245 21.35 -6.28 -38.38
C LEU A 245 22.01 -7.29 -37.43
N GLY A 246 21.84 -7.14 -36.11
CA GLY A 246 22.49 -8.00 -35.13
C GLY A 246 23.98 -7.68 -34.89
N LEU A 247 24.47 -6.59 -35.43
CA LEU A 247 25.87 -6.15 -35.31
C LEU A 247 26.13 -5.31 -34.06
N ALA A 248 25.09 -4.85 -33.38
CA ALA A 248 25.15 -4.16 -32.10
C ALA A 248 24.13 -4.74 -31.12
N GLN A 249 24.43 -4.61 -29.80
CA GLN A 249 23.53 -5.05 -28.74
C GLN A 249 22.21 -4.25 -28.77
N ASP A 250 21.11 -4.93 -28.45
CA ASP A 250 19.80 -4.29 -28.27
C ASP A 250 19.80 -3.53 -26.96
N PHE A 251 19.65 -2.23 -27.02
CA PHE A 251 19.73 -1.35 -25.85
C PHE A 251 18.42 -1.25 -25.04
N TRP A 252 17.38 -1.99 -25.39
CA TRP A 252 16.17 -2.13 -24.56
C TRP A 252 16.21 -3.38 -23.67
N LEU A 253 17.14 -4.29 -23.89
CA LEU A 253 17.38 -5.47 -23.06
C LEU A 253 18.40 -5.13 -21.97
N GLU A 254 17.93 -4.65 -20.82
CA GLU A 254 18.79 -4.05 -19.77
C GLU A 254 18.82 -4.87 -18.47
N PHE A 255 18.47 -6.18 -18.49
CA PHE A 255 18.45 -7.02 -17.27
C PHE A 255 19.79 -7.01 -16.53
N ASP A 256 20.92 -7.15 -17.24
CA ASP A 256 22.24 -7.16 -16.63
C ASP A 256 22.56 -5.85 -15.91
N ARG A 257 22.13 -4.72 -16.49
CA ARG A 257 22.36 -3.42 -15.89
C ARG A 257 21.50 -3.21 -14.64
N TYR A 258 20.26 -3.75 -14.60
CA TYR A 258 19.47 -3.79 -13.38
C TYR A 258 20.14 -4.63 -12.30
N LEU A 259 20.56 -5.85 -12.61
CA LEU A 259 21.29 -6.73 -11.70
C LEU A 259 22.58 -6.10 -11.14
N GLU A 260 23.20 -5.19 -11.90
CA GLU A 260 24.37 -4.44 -11.46
C GLU A 260 24.01 -3.29 -10.51
N ILE A 261 22.95 -2.51 -10.82
CA ILE A 261 22.46 -1.42 -9.99
C ILE A 261 21.93 -1.95 -8.65
N GLU A 262 21.24 -3.08 -8.67
CA GLU A 262 20.57 -3.73 -7.55
C GLU A 262 21.41 -4.84 -6.91
N LYS A 263 22.72 -4.81 -7.11
CA LYS A 263 23.63 -5.82 -6.57
C LYS A 263 23.41 -6.04 -5.06
N GLY A 264 23.11 -7.29 -4.69
CA GLY A 264 22.80 -7.69 -3.32
C GLY A 264 21.36 -7.43 -2.90
N LEU A 265 20.48 -7.00 -3.82
CA LEU A 265 19.04 -6.90 -3.65
C LEU A 265 18.36 -7.96 -4.52
N HIS A 266 17.14 -8.35 -4.13
CA HIS A 266 16.36 -9.37 -4.81
C HIS A 266 15.03 -8.76 -5.31
N PRO A 267 15.01 -8.15 -6.50
CA PRO A 267 13.80 -7.58 -7.07
C PRO A 267 12.84 -8.64 -7.60
N THR A 268 11.60 -8.23 -7.87
CA THR A 268 10.56 -9.03 -8.50
C THR A 268 10.33 -8.57 -9.93
N TYR A 269 10.36 -9.50 -10.90
CA TYR A 269 10.11 -9.22 -12.31
C TYR A 269 8.77 -9.81 -12.74
N PHE A 270 7.91 -9.01 -13.37
CA PHE A 270 6.63 -9.45 -13.91
C PHE A 270 6.71 -9.54 -15.44
N PHE A 271 6.50 -10.76 -15.98
CA PHE A 271 6.59 -11.04 -17.41
C PHE A 271 5.22 -11.21 -18.04
N ILE A 272 5.01 -10.64 -19.23
CA ILE A 272 3.81 -10.83 -20.05
C ILE A 272 3.82 -12.26 -20.62
N PRO A 273 2.73 -13.04 -20.42
CA PRO A 273 2.75 -14.45 -20.78
C PRO A 273 2.72 -14.69 -22.30
N PHE A 274 1.95 -13.90 -23.05
CA PHE A 274 1.68 -14.16 -24.47
C PHE A 274 1.85 -12.92 -25.34
N LYS A 275 2.60 -13.06 -26.44
CA LYS A 275 2.76 -12.02 -27.44
C LYS A 275 1.49 -11.74 -28.23
N ASN A 276 1.39 -10.52 -28.77
CA ASN A 276 0.30 -10.04 -29.62
C ASN A 276 -1.10 -10.13 -28.98
N SER A 277 -1.19 -10.25 -27.66
CA SER A 277 -2.44 -10.26 -26.91
C SER A 277 -2.62 -8.93 -26.18
N ALA A 278 -3.54 -8.10 -26.66
CA ALA A 278 -3.91 -6.85 -25.96
C ALA A 278 -4.87 -7.10 -24.79
N GLY A 279 -5.59 -8.22 -24.82
CA GLY A 279 -6.64 -8.54 -23.87
C GLY A 279 -7.96 -7.80 -24.14
N THR A 280 -8.81 -7.77 -23.11
CA THR A 280 -10.19 -7.27 -23.22
C THR A 280 -10.54 -6.31 -22.09
N LEU A 281 -11.47 -5.40 -22.35
CA LEU A 281 -12.14 -4.51 -21.41
C LEU A 281 -13.61 -4.93 -21.24
N LYS A 282 -14.32 -4.37 -20.25
CA LYS A 282 -15.78 -4.54 -20.12
C LYS A 282 -16.53 -4.10 -21.39
N THR A 283 -16.00 -3.11 -22.11
CA THR A 283 -16.60 -2.50 -23.30
C THR A 283 -16.15 -3.10 -24.62
N GLY A 284 -15.25 -4.11 -24.61
CA GLY A 284 -14.72 -4.74 -25.83
C GLY A 284 -13.21 -4.99 -25.78
N PRO A 285 -12.54 -5.11 -26.93
CA PRO A 285 -11.10 -5.36 -26.99
C PRO A 285 -10.31 -4.18 -26.39
N ALA A 286 -9.21 -4.50 -25.70
CA ALA A 286 -8.28 -3.48 -25.22
C ALA A 286 -7.52 -2.83 -26.40
N PRO A 287 -6.94 -1.62 -26.23
CA PRO A 287 -6.14 -0.97 -27.26
C PRO A 287 -5.00 -1.87 -27.74
N SER A 288 -4.78 -1.93 -29.06
CA SER A 288 -3.75 -2.80 -29.66
C SER A 288 -2.33 -2.50 -29.17
N GLN A 289 -2.07 -1.27 -28.73
CA GLN A 289 -0.79 -0.84 -28.16
C GLN A 289 -0.46 -1.55 -26.84
N ARG A 290 -1.45 -2.16 -26.17
CA ARG A 290 -1.24 -2.96 -24.96
C ARG A 290 -0.61 -4.32 -25.25
N ALA A 291 -0.66 -4.80 -26.50
CA ALA A 291 -0.09 -6.09 -26.87
C ALA A 291 1.44 -6.05 -26.90
N ALA A 292 2.09 -6.83 -26.05
CA ALA A 292 3.53 -7.04 -26.12
C ALA A 292 3.94 -7.77 -27.42
N LYS A 293 5.17 -7.55 -27.85
CA LYS A 293 5.74 -8.19 -29.05
C LYS A 293 6.55 -9.45 -28.74
N TYR A 294 6.66 -9.81 -27.46
CA TYR A 294 7.36 -10.98 -26.99
C TYR A 294 6.40 -11.92 -26.25
N ASP A 295 6.75 -13.17 -26.16
CA ASP A 295 6.21 -14.21 -25.30
C ASP A 295 7.19 -14.47 -24.15
N ALA A 296 6.73 -14.78 -22.95
CA ALA A 296 7.62 -15.10 -21.83
C ALA A 296 8.61 -16.24 -22.14
N LEU A 297 8.21 -17.17 -23.03
CA LEU A 297 9.09 -18.24 -23.50
C LEU A 297 10.30 -17.71 -24.28
N ASP A 298 10.16 -16.58 -24.99
CA ASP A 298 11.26 -15.93 -25.72
C ASP A 298 12.34 -15.42 -24.74
N CYS A 299 12.02 -15.22 -23.45
CA CYS A 299 12.90 -14.75 -22.37
C CYS A 299 13.33 -15.87 -21.41
N LYS A 300 13.18 -17.14 -21.77
CA LYS A 300 13.43 -18.28 -20.86
C LYS A 300 14.80 -18.26 -20.21
N ASP A 301 15.84 -17.92 -20.96
CA ASP A 301 17.21 -17.88 -20.45
C ASP A 301 17.44 -16.69 -19.50
N ASP A 302 16.83 -15.54 -19.79
CA ASP A 302 16.85 -14.36 -18.92
C ASP A 302 16.09 -14.64 -17.63
N ILE A 303 14.91 -15.25 -17.71
CA ILE A 303 14.09 -15.67 -16.56
C ILE A 303 14.92 -16.61 -15.66
N ARG A 304 15.59 -17.61 -16.23
CA ARG A 304 16.45 -18.53 -15.46
C ARG A 304 17.58 -17.77 -14.78
N LYS A 305 18.27 -16.88 -15.51
CA LYS A 305 19.34 -16.05 -14.97
C LYS A 305 18.89 -15.16 -13.81
N LEU A 306 17.69 -14.57 -13.89
CA LEU A 306 17.10 -13.78 -12.81
C LEU A 306 16.84 -14.64 -11.57
N ILE A 307 16.24 -15.82 -11.74
CA ILE A 307 15.97 -16.77 -10.64
C ILE A 307 17.28 -17.23 -9.99
N ASP A 308 18.31 -17.56 -10.78
CA ASP A 308 19.64 -17.98 -10.28
C ASP A 308 20.34 -16.85 -9.48
N ARG A 309 19.93 -15.61 -9.66
CA ARG A 309 20.38 -14.43 -8.89
C ARG A 309 19.52 -14.09 -7.69
N GLY A 310 18.52 -14.94 -7.38
CA GLY A 310 17.59 -14.77 -6.25
C GLY A 310 16.44 -13.79 -6.51
N CYS A 311 16.25 -13.35 -7.76
CA CYS A 311 15.10 -12.52 -8.11
C CYS A 311 13.82 -13.36 -8.15
N GLU A 312 12.70 -12.76 -7.82
CA GLU A 312 11.38 -13.35 -8.01
C GLU A 312 10.88 -13.09 -9.44
N VAL A 313 10.15 -14.06 -10.00
CA VAL A 313 9.47 -13.90 -11.29
C VAL A 313 7.99 -14.15 -11.12
N GLY A 314 7.17 -13.20 -11.52
CA GLY A 314 5.71 -13.22 -11.47
C GLY A 314 5.05 -12.97 -12.82
N LEU A 315 3.73 -13.03 -12.83
CA LEU A 315 2.90 -12.79 -14.00
C LEU A 315 2.62 -11.29 -14.20
N HIS A 316 2.94 -10.75 -15.39
CA HIS A 316 2.37 -9.49 -15.86
C HIS A 316 1.11 -9.77 -16.66
N GLY A 317 -0.04 -9.83 -15.95
CA GLY A 317 -1.28 -10.40 -16.43
C GLY A 317 -1.95 -9.59 -17.54
N ILE A 318 -2.55 -10.27 -18.51
CA ILE A 318 -3.29 -9.65 -19.63
C ILE A 318 -4.78 -9.56 -19.29
N ASP A 319 -5.43 -10.70 -19.13
CA ASP A 319 -6.88 -10.84 -18.87
C ASP A 319 -7.17 -11.54 -17.54
N ALA A 320 -6.14 -11.91 -16.76
CA ALA A 320 -6.27 -12.60 -15.49
C ALA A 320 -7.16 -11.86 -14.46
N TRP A 321 -7.25 -10.53 -14.56
CA TRP A 321 -8.04 -9.70 -13.66
C TRP A 321 -9.56 -9.92 -13.74
N ARG A 322 -10.08 -10.51 -14.83
CA ARG A 322 -11.51 -10.60 -15.11
C ARG A 322 -12.00 -11.96 -15.58
N ASP A 323 -11.11 -12.87 -15.94
CA ASP A 323 -11.44 -14.17 -16.49
C ASP A 323 -10.64 -15.26 -15.80
N LEU A 324 -11.32 -16.09 -15.01
CA LEU A 324 -10.70 -17.15 -14.22
C LEU A 324 -9.95 -18.17 -15.07
N GLN A 325 -10.45 -18.51 -16.26
CA GLN A 325 -9.79 -19.49 -17.13
C GLN A 325 -8.52 -18.90 -17.73
N LYS A 326 -8.57 -17.66 -18.18
CA LYS A 326 -7.38 -16.93 -18.66
C LYS A 326 -6.38 -16.72 -17.54
N ALA A 327 -6.83 -16.38 -16.33
CA ALA A 327 -5.95 -16.24 -15.16
C ALA A 327 -5.14 -17.53 -14.91
N LYS A 328 -5.79 -18.69 -15.00
CA LYS A 328 -5.10 -19.99 -14.84
C LYS A 328 -4.13 -20.26 -16.00
N ILE A 329 -4.55 -20.04 -17.25
CA ILE A 329 -3.70 -20.24 -18.43
C ILE A 329 -2.46 -19.33 -18.39
N GLU A 330 -2.64 -18.05 -18.06
CA GLU A 330 -1.56 -17.08 -17.94
C GLU A 330 -0.61 -17.45 -16.78
N SER A 331 -1.16 -17.86 -15.64
CA SER A 331 -0.38 -18.33 -14.48
C SER A 331 0.42 -19.60 -14.79
N ASP A 332 -0.23 -20.61 -15.37
CA ASP A 332 0.42 -21.90 -15.68
C ASP A 332 1.58 -21.72 -16.66
N HIS A 333 1.43 -20.83 -17.66
CA HIS A 333 2.52 -20.55 -18.60
C HIS A 333 3.78 -19.99 -17.90
N ILE A 334 3.65 -19.06 -16.98
CA ILE A 334 4.79 -18.53 -16.21
C ILE A 334 5.32 -19.56 -15.20
N ARG A 335 4.44 -20.32 -14.55
CA ARG A 335 4.84 -21.37 -13.61
C ARG A 335 5.66 -22.48 -14.27
N GLU A 336 5.28 -22.90 -15.48
CA GLU A 336 6.04 -23.88 -16.26
C GLU A 336 7.45 -23.38 -16.61
N LEU A 337 7.59 -22.08 -16.91
CA LEU A 337 8.90 -21.46 -17.22
C LEU A 337 9.79 -21.31 -15.99
N THR A 338 9.20 -21.00 -14.84
CA THR A 338 9.92 -20.72 -13.59
C THR A 338 10.14 -21.95 -12.74
N GLY A 339 9.33 -22.99 -12.90
CA GLY A 339 9.29 -24.16 -12.02
C GLY A 339 8.70 -23.87 -10.62
N GLN A 340 8.11 -22.69 -10.40
CA GLN A 340 7.54 -22.29 -9.12
C GLN A 340 6.12 -22.84 -8.94
N ALA A 341 5.78 -23.27 -7.73
CA ALA A 341 4.45 -23.79 -7.41
C ALA A 341 3.38 -22.68 -7.42
N THR A 342 3.74 -21.50 -6.96
CA THR A 342 2.88 -20.30 -6.92
C THR A 342 3.67 -19.08 -7.38
N ILE A 343 3.01 -18.16 -8.05
CA ILE A 343 3.57 -16.90 -8.51
C ILE A 343 2.64 -15.76 -8.17
N GLY A 344 3.19 -14.58 -7.91
CA GLY A 344 2.41 -13.35 -7.78
C GLY A 344 2.01 -12.77 -9.12
N VAL A 345 1.12 -11.78 -9.10
CA VAL A 345 0.62 -11.11 -10.29
C VAL A 345 0.67 -9.59 -10.15
N ARG A 346 0.89 -8.91 -11.27
CA ARG A 346 0.59 -7.51 -11.50
C ARG A 346 -0.05 -7.37 -12.86
N MET A 347 -1.18 -6.69 -12.94
CA MET A 347 -1.90 -6.56 -14.20
C MET A 347 -1.27 -5.50 -15.09
N HIS A 348 -1.03 -5.86 -16.35
CA HIS A 348 -0.52 -4.94 -17.36
C HIS A 348 -1.44 -3.73 -17.52
N TRP A 349 -0.88 -2.51 -17.49
CA TRP A 349 -1.56 -1.21 -17.41
C TRP A 349 -2.40 -1.01 -16.16
N LEU A 350 -2.19 -1.81 -15.10
CA LEU A 350 -2.93 -1.79 -13.84
C LEU A 350 -4.46 -1.95 -14.04
N TYR A 351 -4.87 -2.82 -14.97
CA TYR A 351 -6.29 -3.12 -15.18
C TYR A 351 -6.85 -3.85 -13.96
N PHE A 352 -7.94 -3.30 -13.46
CA PHE A 352 -8.55 -3.75 -12.20
C PHE A 352 -10.02 -3.32 -12.15
N ASP A 353 -10.89 -4.15 -11.56
CA ASP A 353 -12.25 -3.79 -11.16
C ASP A 353 -12.66 -4.50 -9.85
N GLU A 354 -13.88 -4.30 -9.43
CA GLU A 354 -14.40 -4.85 -8.18
C GLU A 354 -14.44 -6.39 -8.12
N THR A 355 -14.39 -7.07 -9.26
CA THR A 355 -14.38 -8.55 -9.34
C THR A 355 -12.99 -9.14 -9.44
N SER A 356 -11.97 -8.31 -9.67
CA SER A 356 -10.59 -8.74 -9.86
C SER A 356 -10.03 -9.50 -8.66
N PRO A 357 -10.23 -9.06 -7.40
CA PRO A 357 -9.72 -9.78 -6.24
C PRO A 357 -10.26 -11.22 -6.14
N GLU A 358 -11.57 -11.42 -6.32
CA GLU A 358 -12.18 -12.76 -6.29
C GLU A 358 -11.64 -13.63 -7.43
N THR A 359 -11.51 -13.07 -8.64
CA THR A 359 -11.02 -13.81 -9.82
C THR A 359 -9.59 -14.28 -9.61
N LEU A 360 -8.70 -13.40 -9.14
CA LEU A 360 -7.29 -13.71 -8.89
C LEU A 360 -7.11 -14.67 -7.71
N ASP A 361 -7.89 -14.51 -6.64
CA ASP A 361 -7.86 -15.42 -5.49
C ASP A 361 -8.29 -16.84 -5.88
N ARG A 362 -9.37 -16.98 -6.64
CA ARG A 362 -9.86 -18.27 -7.18
C ARG A 362 -8.91 -18.90 -8.19
N ALA A 363 -8.10 -18.09 -8.87
CA ALA A 363 -7.02 -18.58 -9.74
C ALA A 363 -5.81 -19.10 -8.95
N GLY A 364 -5.71 -18.79 -7.65
CA GLY A 364 -4.68 -19.29 -6.74
C GLY A 364 -3.45 -18.40 -6.64
N PHE A 365 -3.53 -17.13 -7.03
CA PHE A 365 -2.43 -16.19 -6.80
C PHE A 365 -2.26 -15.91 -5.31
N PRO A 366 -1.03 -15.94 -4.77
CA PRO A 366 -0.77 -15.58 -3.38
C PRO A 366 -0.90 -14.08 -3.15
N TYR A 367 -0.56 -13.26 -4.13
CA TYR A 367 -0.69 -11.81 -4.04
C TYR A 367 -0.94 -11.20 -5.43
N ASP A 368 -1.60 -10.02 -5.41
CA ASP A 368 -1.65 -9.05 -6.49
C ASP A 368 -0.85 -7.80 -6.10
N SER A 369 -0.26 -7.12 -7.07
CA SER A 369 0.41 -5.82 -6.86
C SER A 369 -0.05 -4.80 -7.90
N THR A 370 -1.35 -4.83 -8.20
CA THR A 370 -1.98 -3.98 -9.24
C THR A 370 -2.52 -2.67 -8.66
N PHE A 371 -2.90 -2.65 -7.37
CA PHE A 371 -3.62 -1.53 -6.76
C PHE A 371 -2.70 -0.33 -6.52
N GLY A 372 -2.49 0.45 -7.58
CA GLY A 372 -1.68 1.66 -7.63
C GLY A 372 -2.24 2.67 -8.61
N TYR A 373 -1.50 3.74 -8.87
CA TYR A 373 -1.88 4.79 -9.80
C TYR A 373 -1.04 4.78 -11.06
N ASN A 374 -1.68 5.01 -12.20
CA ASN A 374 -0.97 5.26 -13.45
C ASN A 374 -0.43 6.70 -13.58
N ASP A 375 -0.97 7.65 -12.81
CA ASP A 375 -0.78 9.09 -12.96
C ASP A 375 -0.47 9.83 -11.64
N ALA A 376 -0.19 9.09 -10.58
CA ALA A 376 0.21 9.63 -9.28
C ALA A 376 1.18 8.69 -8.56
N LEU A 377 1.81 9.19 -7.49
CA LEU A 377 2.58 8.42 -6.52
C LEU A 377 1.86 8.41 -5.19
N GLY A 378 1.86 7.29 -4.49
CA GLY A 378 1.35 7.25 -3.12
C GLY A 378 0.49 6.06 -2.78
N PHE A 379 -0.49 6.28 -1.91
CA PHE A 379 -1.24 5.25 -1.19
C PHE A 379 -2.67 5.15 -1.73
N ARG A 380 -2.91 4.36 -2.78
CA ARG A 380 -4.26 4.22 -3.36
C ARG A 380 -5.26 3.63 -2.36
N ALA A 381 -4.85 2.66 -1.57
CA ALA A 381 -5.66 2.09 -0.49
C ALA A 381 -5.61 2.91 0.82
N GLY A 382 -4.94 4.07 0.83
CA GLY A 382 -4.75 4.86 2.04
C GLY A 382 -3.89 4.21 3.12
N THR A 383 -3.18 3.12 2.80
CA THR A 383 -2.31 2.40 3.74
C THR A 383 -0.96 2.07 3.13
N THR A 384 0.03 1.93 3.99
CA THR A 384 1.38 1.43 3.69
C THR A 384 1.48 -0.10 3.75
N GLN A 385 0.39 -0.81 4.08
CA GLN A 385 0.41 -2.23 4.37
C GLN A 385 -0.27 -3.05 3.29
N PRO A 386 0.21 -4.29 3.01
CA PRO A 386 -0.56 -5.29 2.31
C PRO A 386 -1.87 -5.61 3.05
N PHE A 387 -2.93 -5.84 2.29
CA PHE A 387 -4.26 -6.06 2.82
C PHE A 387 -5.02 -7.14 2.03
N LEU A 388 -6.07 -7.70 2.63
CA LEU A 388 -7.01 -8.59 1.98
C LEU A 388 -8.09 -7.74 1.30
N PRO A 389 -8.11 -7.64 -0.05
CA PRO A 389 -9.10 -6.83 -0.74
C PRO A 389 -10.50 -7.47 -0.63
N PRO A 390 -11.58 -6.67 -0.57
CA PRO A 390 -12.94 -7.20 -0.56
C PRO A 390 -13.20 -8.16 -1.73
N GLY A 391 -13.80 -9.31 -1.44
CA GLY A 391 -14.05 -10.37 -2.42
C GLY A 391 -12.98 -11.46 -2.48
N ALA A 392 -11.81 -11.26 -1.90
CA ALA A 392 -10.78 -12.28 -1.75
C ALA A 392 -10.88 -12.98 -0.38
N GLU A 393 -10.40 -14.23 -0.30
CA GLU A 393 -10.30 -15.00 0.94
C GLU A 393 -8.83 -15.17 1.40
N ARG A 394 -7.87 -15.20 0.46
CA ARG A 394 -6.45 -15.50 0.72
C ARG A 394 -5.49 -14.58 -0.01
N LEU A 395 -5.89 -14.03 -1.17
CA LEU A 395 -5.09 -13.11 -1.95
C LEU A 395 -4.79 -11.86 -1.13
N LEU A 396 -3.52 -11.49 -0.98
CA LEU A 396 -3.15 -10.18 -0.44
C LEU A 396 -2.85 -9.21 -1.58
N GLU A 397 -3.36 -7.99 -1.47
CA GLU A 397 -2.91 -6.88 -2.30
C GLU A 397 -1.63 -6.29 -1.72
N LEU A 398 -0.56 -6.21 -2.50
CA LEU A 398 0.67 -5.50 -2.22
C LEU A 398 0.63 -4.15 -2.94
N PRO A 399 0.24 -3.04 -2.28
CA PRO A 399 -0.01 -1.78 -2.94
C PRO A 399 1.20 -1.24 -3.71
N LEU A 400 0.99 -0.76 -4.94
CA LEU A 400 2.01 -0.11 -5.74
C LEU A 400 2.05 1.40 -5.41
N ASN A 401 3.21 1.90 -4.97
CA ASN A 401 3.36 3.26 -4.46
C ASN A 401 4.13 4.20 -5.39
N ILE A 402 5.22 3.72 -6.00
CA ILE A 402 6.11 4.51 -6.86
C ILE A 402 6.19 3.85 -8.23
N GLN A 403 5.94 4.61 -9.29
CA GLN A 403 6.06 4.15 -10.66
C GLN A 403 6.78 5.20 -11.52
N ASP A 404 7.80 4.76 -12.25
CA ASP A 404 8.61 5.62 -13.12
C ASP A 404 7.78 6.36 -14.18
N THR A 405 6.90 5.63 -14.86
CA THR A 405 6.05 6.20 -15.92
C THR A 405 5.02 7.19 -15.37
N ALA A 406 4.54 7.00 -14.13
CA ALA A 406 3.69 7.98 -13.47
C ALA A 406 4.42 9.31 -13.27
N MET A 407 5.68 9.26 -12.82
CA MET A 407 6.48 10.46 -12.57
C MET A 407 6.85 11.24 -13.84
N PHE A 408 7.34 10.51 -14.87
CA PHE A 408 8.09 11.15 -15.95
C PHE A 408 7.36 11.27 -17.28
N TYR A 409 6.24 10.54 -17.51
CA TYR A 409 5.53 10.67 -18.77
C TYR A 409 4.87 12.05 -18.91
N PRO A 410 4.98 12.70 -20.11
CA PRO A 410 4.41 14.03 -20.36
C PRO A 410 2.89 14.11 -20.16
N SER A 411 2.18 13.00 -20.38
CA SER A 411 0.71 12.89 -20.20
C SER A 411 0.29 12.58 -18.76
N ARG A 412 1.25 12.42 -17.84
CA ARG A 412 1.03 12.08 -16.43
C ARG A 412 1.58 13.22 -15.53
N MET A 413 2.27 12.92 -14.45
CA MET A 413 2.80 13.96 -13.55
C MET A 413 3.84 14.87 -14.22
N ASN A 414 4.61 14.37 -15.21
CA ASN A 414 5.62 15.12 -15.95
C ASN A 414 6.61 15.91 -15.06
N LEU A 415 7.12 15.24 -14.03
CA LEU A 415 7.99 15.84 -13.03
C LEU A 415 9.42 16.00 -13.56
N SER A 416 10.13 17.03 -13.08
CA SER A 416 11.60 17.05 -13.13
C SER A 416 12.16 16.04 -12.12
N GLU A 417 13.39 15.58 -12.34
CA GLU A 417 14.07 14.61 -11.45
C GLU A 417 14.10 15.12 -9.98
N SER A 418 14.36 16.41 -9.75
CA SER A 418 14.37 16.95 -8.38
C SER A 418 12.99 16.89 -7.72
N ARG A 419 11.91 17.29 -8.44
CA ARG A 419 10.54 17.24 -7.91
C ARG A 419 10.06 15.80 -7.69
N ALA A 420 10.46 14.88 -8.55
CA ALA A 420 10.19 13.46 -8.40
C ALA A 420 10.88 12.90 -7.14
N LEU A 421 12.16 13.23 -6.93
CA LEU A 421 12.90 12.79 -5.75
C LEU A 421 12.29 13.38 -4.45
N ASP A 422 11.90 14.64 -4.46
CA ASP A 422 11.22 15.27 -3.31
C ASP A 422 9.88 14.57 -2.99
N SER A 423 9.14 14.16 -4.02
CA SER A 423 7.90 13.41 -3.85
C SER A 423 8.17 12.00 -3.27
N CYS A 424 9.19 11.31 -3.77
CA CYS A 424 9.61 10.02 -3.22
C CYS A 424 10.07 10.16 -1.76
N LYS A 425 10.88 11.17 -1.42
CA LYS A 425 11.33 11.43 -0.03
C LYS A 425 10.17 11.63 0.94
N LYS A 426 9.15 12.38 0.53
CA LYS A 426 7.93 12.55 1.34
C LYS A 426 7.22 11.22 1.59
N LEU A 427 7.07 10.41 0.55
CA LEU A 427 6.43 9.09 0.66
C LEU A 427 7.24 8.16 1.57
N LEU A 428 8.57 8.09 1.40
CA LEU A 428 9.47 7.32 2.29
C LEU A 428 9.38 7.80 3.74
N GLY A 429 9.35 9.12 3.96
CA GLY A 429 9.18 9.70 5.29
C GLY A 429 7.85 9.32 5.96
N ILE A 430 6.76 9.30 5.20
CA ILE A 430 5.45 8.83 5.66
C ILE A 430 5.52 7.34 6.02
N THR A 431 6.06 6.50 5.13
CA THR A 431 6.18 5.06 5.38
C THR A 431 7.06 4.77 6.59
N LYS A 432 8.12 5.54 6.83
CA LYS A 432 8.91 5.43 8.07
C LYS A 432 8.05 5.64 9.33
N VAL A 433 7.12 6.59 9.31
CA VAL A 433 6.25 6.89 10.47
C VAL A 433 5.27 5.76 10.76
N PHE A 434 4.67 5.18 9.71
CA PHE A 434 3.62 4.18 9.85
C PHE A 434 4.14 2.74 9.81
N GLY A 435 5.33 2.51 9.28
CA GLY A 435 5.83 1.18 8.91
C GLY A 435 5.25 0.73 7.58
N GLY A 436 5.23 -0.57 7.33
CA GLY A 436 4.66 -1.15 6.10
C GLY A 436 5.67 -1.34 4.99
N VAL A 437 5.26 -1.16 3.74
CA VAL A 437 6.06 -1.40 2.55
C VAL A 437 5.97 -0.26 1.54
N VAL A 438 7.07 -0.01 0.85
CA VAL A 438 7.11 0.82 -0.38
C VAL A 438 7.38 -0.11 -1.55
N THR A 439 6.39 -0.24 -2.43
CA THR A 439 6.54 -1.00 -3.68
C THR A 439 6.89 -0.03 -4.81
N VAL A 440 8.02 -0.30 -5.46
CA VAL A 440 8.54 0.48 -6.58
C VAL A 440 8.38 -0.33 -7.86
N ASN A 441 7.76 0.24 -8.89
CA ASN A 441 7.75 -0.28 -10.24
C ASN A 441 8.67 0.54 -11.13
N TRP A 442 9.73 -0.09 -11.64
CA TRP A 442 10.67 0.52 -12.58
C TRP A 442 10.74 -0.35 -13.84
N HIS A 443 10.08 0.08 -14.93
CA HIS A 443 10.02 -0.71 -16.15
C HIS A 443 11.41 -0.98 -16.72
N THR A 444 11.63 -2.17 -17.25
CA THR A 444 12.95 -2.58 -17.80
C THR A 444 13.50 -1.60 -18.84
N ARG A 445 12.66 -0.98 -19.64
CA ARG A 445 13.02 0.02 -20.65
C ARG A 445 13.46 1.38 -20.06
N SER A 446 13.30 1.64 -18.77
CA SER A 446 13.52 2.98 -18.19
C SER A 446 14.99 3.37 -18.05
N LEU A 447 15.90 2.39 -18.11
CA LEU A 447 17.34 2.65 -18.22
C LEU A 447 17.79 2.97 -19.63
N SER A 448 16.99 2.60 -20.63
CA SER A 448 17.35 2.65 -22.04
C SER A 448 17.41 4.08 -22.60
N PRO A 449 18.08 4.30 -23.75
CA PRO A 449 18.01 5.56 -24.48
C PRO A 449 16.58 6.05 -24.69
N GLU A 450 16.39 7.35 -24.84
CA GLU A 450 15.14 8.13 -24.86
C GLU A 450 14.54 8.39 -23.47
N ARG A 451 14.69 7.48 -22.49
CA ARG A 451 14.24 7.68 -21.10
C ARG A 451 15.42 8.10 -20.23
N LEU A 452 16.46 7.26 -20.13
CA LEU A 452 17.68 7.51 -19.36
C LEU A 452 17.39 7.87 -17.88
N TRP A 453 16.44 7.15 -17.27
CA TRP A 453 16.02 7.36 -15.86
C TRP A 453 16.84 6.52 -14.87
N GLY A 454 17.94 5.92 -15.34
CA GLY A 454 18.79 5.05 -14.50
C GLY A 454 19.51 5.79 -13.38
N ASP A 455 19.98 7.02 -13.65
CA ASP A 455 20.66 7.82 -12.62
C ASP A 455 19.69 8.25 -11.51
N PHE A 456 18.44 8.57 -11.88
CA PHE A 456 17.40 8.84 -10.91
C PHE A 456 17.08 7.58 -10.10
N TYR A 457 16.98 6.41 -10.75
CA TYR A 457 16.72 5.15 -10.05
C TYR A 457 17.81 4.85 -9.00
N LYS A 458 19.07 5.03 -9.34
CA LYS A 458 20.18 4.93 -8.37
C LYS A 458 20.02 5.91 -7.21
N ALA A 459 19.70 7.18 -7.50
CA ALA A 459 19.48 8.19 -6.47
C ALA A 459 18.29 7.82 -5.54
N LEU A 460 17.23 7.24 -6.09
CA LEU A 460 16.10 6.72 -5.30
C LEU A 460 16.52 5.57 -4.38
N LEU A 461 17.31 4.61 -4.89
CA LEU A 461 17.84 3.51 -4.09
C LEU A 461 18.78 4.01 -2.98
N ASP A 462 19.64 4.99 -3.28
CA ASP A 462 20.54 5.59 -2.28
C ASP A 462 19.74 6.33 -1.19
N GLU A 463 18.66 7.02 -1.56
CA GLU A 463 17.75 7.63 -0.59
C GLU A 463 17.09 6.57 0.31
N MET A 464 16.63 5.45 -0.26
CA MET A 464 16.02 4.36 0.51
C MET A 464 17.04 3.71 1.47
N ARG A 465 18.30 3.53 1.04
CA ARG A 465 19.38 3.01 1.90
C ARG A 465 19.73 3.93 3.06
N GLY A 466 19.32 5.19 3.04
CA GLY A 466 19.41 6.12 4.17
C GLY A 466 18.52 5.78 5.36
N TYR A 467 17.58 4.86 5.20
CA TYR A 467 16.72 4.31 6.23
C TYR A 467 17.14 2.89 6.60
N ARG A 468 16.63 2.36 7.71
CA ARG A 468 16.75 0.94 8.05
C ARG A 468 15.68 0.17 7.27
N VAL A 469 16.00 -0.25 6.05
CA VAL A 469 15.05 -0.88 5.13
C VAL A 469 15.38 -2.35 4.96
N TRP A 470 14.37 -3.21 5.03
CA TRP A 470 14.46 -4.56 4.51
C TRP A 470 14.00 -4.57 3.05
N PHE A 471 14.95 -4.81 2.13
CA PHE A 471 14.65 -5.05 0.72
C PHE A 471 14.34 -6.52 0.54
N GLY A 472 13.09 -6.84 0.22
CA GLY A 472 12.62 -8.21 -0.03
C GLY A 472 11.90 -8.30 -1.36
N THR A 473 11.81 -9.51 -1.90
CA THR A 473 10.91 -9.81 -3.01
C THR A 473 9.47 -9.60 -2.59
N ALA A 474 8.56 -9.45 -3.55
CA ALA A 474 7.14 -9.32 -3.24
C ALA A 474 6.61 -10.52 -2.45
N GLN A 475 7.03 -11.74 -2.82
CA GLN A 475 6.67 -12.97 -2.13
C GLN A 475 7.19 -13.03 -0.69
N GLU A 476 8.44 -12.61 -0.43
CA GLU A 476 9.02 -12.56 0.92
C GLU A 476 8.24 -11.60 1.82
N ILE A 477 7.99 -10.39 1.34
CA ILE A 477 7.24 -9.35 2.07
C ILE A 477 5.81 -9.81 2.35
N VAL A 478 5.10 -10.34 1.33
CA VAL A 478 3.73 -10.85 1.50
C VAL A 478 3.71 -12.02 2.49
N THR A 479 4.72 -12.90 2.46
CA THR A 479 4.83 -14.01 3.41
C THR A 479 5.01 -13.50 4.84
N TRP A 480 5.84 -12.48 5.05
CA TRP A 480 5.98 -11.85 6.36
C TRP A 480 4.65 -11.27 6.87
N PHE A 481 3.89 -10.56 6.01
CA PHE A 481 2.58 -10.04 6.39
C PHE A 481 1.56 -11.16 6.64
N ARG A 482 1.58 -12.27 5.88
CA ARG A 482 0.76 -13.45 6.18
C ARG A 482 1.07 -14.00 7.56
N ASN A 483 2.33 -14.17 7.88
CA ASN A 483 2.76 -14.64 9.20
C ASN A 483 2.33 -13.66 10.31
N ARG A 484 2.44 -12.32 10.08
CA ARG A 484 1.94 -11.32 11.02
C ARG A 484 0.43 -11.45 11.25
N ARG A 485 -0.34 -11.73 10.21
CA ARG A 485 -1.81 -11.92 10.29
C ARG A 485 -2.20 -13.13 11.12
N THR A 486 -1.42 -14.20 11.11
CA THR A 486 -1.71 -15.42 11.90
C THR A 486 -1.38 -15.26 13.39
N LEU A 487 -0.64 -14.22 13.80
CA LEU A 487 -0.39 -13.96 15.22
C LEU A 487 -1.72 -13.69 15.94
N SER A 488 -1.96 -14.39 17.04
CA SER A 488 -3.17 -14.27 17.88
C SER A 488 -2.80 -13.89 19.31
N PHE A 489 -3.49 -12.91 19.86
CA PHE A 489 -3.34 -12.51 21.26
C PHE A 489 -4.25 -13.39 22.14
N ASP A 490 -3.71 -14.44 22.74
CA ASP A 490 -4.46 -15.33 23.63
C ASP A 490 -4.68 -14.72 25.02
N GLN A 491 -3.69 -13.97 25.50
CA GLN A 491 -3.75 -13.30 26.80
C GLN A 491 -2.97 -11.99 26.78
N VAL A 492 -3.61 -10.93 27.24
CA VAL A 492 -2.98 -9.61 27.47
C VAL A 492 -3.48 -9.08 28.79
N GLN A 493 -2.61 -8.96 29.79
CA GLN A 493 -2.94 -8.44 31.11
C GLN A 493 -1.88 -7.45 31.57
N PHE A 494 -2.29 -6.22 31.81
CA PHE A 494 -1.48 -5.19 32.42
C PHE A 494 -1.60 -5.33 33.94
N ALA A 495 -0.47 -5.60 34.62
CA ALA A 495 -0.37 -5.70 36.08
C ALA A 495 0.60 -4.66 36.62
N GLN A 496 0.61 -4.43 37.94
CA GLN A 496 1.56 -3.51 38.57
C GLN A 496 3.03 -3.94 38.36
N GLU A 497 3.27 -5.24 38.27
CA GLU A 497 4.59 -5.85 38.07
C GLU A 497 5.06 -5.91 36.61
N GLY A 498 4.20 -5.59 35.64
CA GLY A 498 4.51 -5.67 34.19
C GLY A 498 3.34 -6.11 33.34
N LEU A 499 3.65 -6.48 32.08
CA LEU A 499 2.71 -6.99 31.10
C LEU A 499 2.83 -8.52 31.00
N ARG A 500 1.74 -9.24 31.29
CA ARG A 500 1.63 -10.66 30.96
C ARG A 500 1.05 -10.80 29.56
N LEU A 501 1.81 -11.41 28.67
CA LEU A 501 1.48 -11.53 27.28
C LEU A 501 1.64 -12.98 26.82
N LYS A 502 0.62 -13.49 26.13
CA LYS A 502 0.69 -14.74 25.39
C LYS A 502 0.19 -14.50 23.98
N ILE A 503 1.06 -14.72 23.00
CA ILE A 503 0.76 -14.63 21.58
C ILE A 503 1.08 -15.99 20.94
N THR A 504 0.13 -16.55 20.22
CA THR A 504 0.31 -17.75 19.39
C THR A 504 0.52 -17.33 17.94
N GLY A 505 1.43 -18.01 17.26
CA GLY A 505 1.76 -17.73 15.85
C GLY A 505 2.83 -18.65 15.29
N PRO A 506 3.34 -18.35 14.08
CA PRO A 506 4.42 -19.13 13.46
C PRO A 506 5.71 -19.02 14.27
N SER A 507 6.67 -19.91 14.01
CA SER A 507 8.00 -19.79 14.60
C SER A 507 8.60 -18.40 14.31
N PRO A 508 9.26 -17.77 15.31
CA PRO A 508 9.91 -16.49 15.10
C PRO A 508 10.96 -16.55 13.99
N ASP A 509 10.94 -15.58 13.10
CA ASP A 509 12.01 -15.36 12.14
C ASP A 509 13.09 -14.49 12.81
N GLU A 510 14.31 -15.00 12.92
CA GLU A 510 15.41 -14.29 13.56
C GLU A 510 15.91 -13.09 12.73
N GLN A 511 15.76 -13.13 11.42
CA GLN A 511 16.20 -12.05 10.52
C GLN A 511 15.17 -10.90 10.46
N HIS A 512 13.88 -11.24 10.48
CA HIS A 512 12.80 -10.28 10.36
C HIS A 512 11.76 -10.49 11.49
N PRO A 513 12.18 -10.34 12.76
CA PRO A 513 11.36 -10.69 13.91
C PRO A 513 10.16 -9.75 14.07
N PHE A 514 9.07 -10.29 14.62
CA PHE A 514 7.93 -9.46 15.01
C PHE A 514 8.24 -8.67 16.27
N LEU A 515 7.69 -7.46 16.33
CA LEU A 515 7.67 -6.62 17.51
C LEU A 515 6.29 -6.66 18.17
N VAL A 516 6.28 -6.55 19.48
CA VAL A 516 5.10 -6.17 20.24
C VAL A 516 5.31 -4.76 20.73
N ARG A 517 4.46 -3.85 20.33
CA ARG A 517 4.45 -2.46 20.75
C ARG A 517 3.49 -2.27 21.88
N VAL A 518 3.97 -1.70 22.97
CA VAL A 518 3.22 -1.51 24.21
C VAL A 518 3.01 -0.02 24.47
N TYR A 519 1.75 0.38 24.53
CA TYR A 519 1.34 1.71 24.93
C TYR A 519 0.91 1.67 26.40
N ARG A 520 1.48 2.53 27.22
CA ARG A 520 1.05 2.73 28.60
C ARG A 520 0.07 3.89 28.67
N GLY A 521 -0.96 3.77 29.49
CA GLY A 521 -1.97 4.81 29.64
C GLY A 521 -1.35 6.19 29.93
N GLY A 522 -1.91 7.25 29.36
CA GLY A 522 -1.39 8.61 29.47
C GLY A 522 -0.21 8.95 28.54
N SER A 523 0.25 8.02 27.71
CA SER A 523 1.27 8.25 26.68
C SER A 523 0.69 9.10 25.53
N ARG A 524 1.54 9.87 24.84
CA ARG A 524 1.13 10.61 23.64
C ARG A 524 1.35 9.76 22.39
N SER A 525 0.45 9.88 21.41
CA SER A 525 0.61 9.27 20.08
C SER A 525 1.84 9.84 19.35
N PRO A 526 2.50 9.07 18.48
CA PRO A 526 3.58 9.57 17.61
C PRO A 526 3.22 10.81 16.79
N LEU A 527 1.94 10.96 16.41
CA LEU A 527 1.43 12.11 15.67
C LEU A 527 1.15 13.36 16.54
N ASP A 528 1.15 13.23 17.88
CA ASP A 528 0.93 14.35 18.78
C ASP A 528 2.15 15.30 18.90
N SER A 529 3.25 15.03 18.19
CA SER A 529 4.47 15.83 18.20
C SER A 529 4.94 16.21 16.79
N PRO A 530 4.62 17.42 16.32
CA PRO A 530 5.10 17.92 15.02
C PRO A 530 6.63 18.11 14.93
N SER A 531 7.31 18.12 16.07
CA SER A 531 8.77 18.31 16.15
C SER A 531 9.44 17.05 16.69
N GLY A 532 9.90 16.18 15.83
CA GLY A 532 10.63 14.92 15.99
C GLY A 532 11.62 14.68 17.15
N ALA A 533 11.50 15.36 18.27
CA ALA A 533 12.48 15.40 19.36
C ALA A 533 12.01 14.79 20.69
N ARG A 534 10.83 14.14 20.78
CA ARG A 534 10.35 13.51 22.02
C ARG A 534 10.26 11.99 21.89
N LYS A 535 10.65 11.26 22.96
CA LYS A 535 10.53 9.80 23.04
C LYS A 535 9.10 9.37 22.72
N PRO A 536 8.90 8.35 21.87
CA PRO A 536 7.58 7.82 21.59
C PRO A 536 6.91 7.34 22.88
N GLY A 537 5.61 7.54 23.00
CA GLY A 537 4.83 7.11 24.16
C GLY A 537 4.59 5.60 24.22
N TYR A 538 5.46 4.79 23.60
CA TYR A 538 5.42 3.34 23.58
C TYR A 538 6.80 2.72 23.79
N SER A 539 6.83 1.42 24.08
CA SER A 539 8.03 0.58 24.05
C SER A 539 7.82 -0.60 23.13
N ASP A 540 8.84 -0.92 22.33
CA ASP A 540 8.85 -2.09 21.46
C ASP A 540 9.64 -3.23 22.09
N MET A 541 9.11 -4.46 21.99
CA MET A 541 9.72 -5.68 22.49
C MET A 541 9.76 -6.72 21.37
N LEU A 542 10.82 -7.50 21.31
CA LEU A 542 10.89 -8.63 20.37
C LEU A 542 9.95 -9.75 20.81
N TRP A 543 9.10 -10.24 19.91
CA TRP A 543 8.34 -11.46 20.15
C TRP A 543 9.24 -12.68 19.95
N LYS A 544 9.29 -13.56 20.97
CA LYS A 544 10.19 -14.74 21.02
C LYS A 544 9.46 -16.07 20.81
N GLY A 545 8.18 -16.04 20.46
CA GLY A 545 7.37 -17.25 20.28
C GLY A 545 6.86 -17.90 21.57
N GLU A 546 7.14 -17.32 22.72
CA GLU A 546 6.77 -17.87 24.03
C GLU A 546 5.87 -16.90 24.81
N ALA A 547 5.05 -17.47 25.71
CA ALA A 547 4.35 -16.67 26.72
C ALA A 547 5.36 -16.11 27.73
N GLY A 548 5.28 -14.82 28.01
CA GLY A 548 6.23 -14.14 28.91
C GLY A 548 5.61 -13.09 29.81
N LEU A 549 6.31 -12.78 30.90
CA LEU A 549 6.13 -11.57 31.67
C LEU A 549 7.14 -10.53 31.14
N TYR A 550 6.65 -9.38 30.70
CA TYR A 550 7.44 -8.31 30.10
C TYR A 550 7.32 -7.00 30.89
#